data_318f88dc3c814c173de501dde04fa564
#
_entry.id   318f88dc3c814c173de501dde04fa564
#
_cell.length_a   1.000
_cell.length_b   1.000
_cell.length_c   1.000
_cell.angle_alpha   90.00
_cell.angle_beta   90.00
_cell.angle_gamma   90.00
#
_symmetry.space_group_name_H-M   'P 1'
#
loop_
_entity.id
_entity.type
_entity.pdbx_description
1 polymer ?
#
loop_
_entity_poly.entity_id
_entity_poly.type
_entity_poly.pdbx_seq_one_letter_code
_entity_poly.pdbx_strand_id
1 'polypeptide(L)'
;MVRPSLFAILTALLLAPLCQTSRAGDDLPAVESFFKDAEVPMVALSPKGHYVAILNNMGDGTQRLAVRDTSDLQKLTVPAGASKDDRITALHWINENRLGFTVKDLRIEFEGNWDEFAVDRDGSHLQHLISGNWRHYQNGTGSHIKNKVLTADYAFFDLTHDGSDDIIVEKFFFNQIDIHPQHSRLYRLDTKTLSLTDLLPGAQPEHSRGWLADASDAPRIATGQNKDHCFISYRAAGAADWSELENADCYHSKLFTPRFFDGADTLYVSADYQGNSALFRYDLKKRQLEKEPFVSLPGFDFMGAPEFDYASKKLLGIHVDADARTTVWLDARLKEMQKKIDALLPQTINTLTCAFDCLGSPVILVTSASDRQPTQYLMYTQASGAIVRIGASHPGIKPAQMGQRDFYHYAARDGLSIPVYVTTPPGKAQGPWPTVVLVHGGPGVRGSSWEWEQEAQFLATRGYLVIQPEYRGSTGFGSAHQQAGWKQWGQAMQDDLADAATWSVKKGWSDPQRIAIMGASY
;
A
#
# COMPACT_ATOMS: atom_id res chain seq x y z
N MET A 1 81.31 47.33 45.51
CA MET A 1 79.86 47.68 45.57
C MET A 1 79.32 47.71 44.14
N VAL A 2 78.81 46.67 43.67
CA VAL A 2 78.26 46.59 42.29
C VAL A 2 76.93 45.81 42.42
N ARG A 3 75.81 46.43 42.01
CA ARG A 3 74.48 45.83 41.93
C ARG A 3 74.35 45.06 40.62
N PRO A 4 73.71 43.88 40.59
CA PRO A 4 73.38 43.20 39.36
C PRO A 4 71.94 43.55 38.93
N SER A 5 71.76 43.75 37.61
CA SER A 5 70.52 44.02 36.88
C SER A 5 69.70 42.74 36.72
N LEU A 6 68.41 42.85 36.99
CA LEU A 6 67.43 41.82 36.66
C LEU A 6 67.05 41.88 35.15
N PHE A 7 67.24 40.79 34.44
CA PHE A 7 66.65 40.57 33.11
C PHE A 7 65.28 39.87 33.31
N ALA A 8 64.20 40.53 32.88
CA ALA A 8 62.87 39.92 32.80
C ALA A 8 62.73 39.23 31.46
N ILE A 9 62.52 37.90 31.48
CA ILE A 9 62.17 37.08 30.29
C ILE A 9 60.65 37.09 30.18
N LEU A 10 60.15 37.72 29.10
CA LEU A 10 58.75 37.73 28.70
C LEU A 10 58.43 36.46 27.91
N THR A 11 57.76 35.48 28.50
CA THR A 11 57.32 34.28 27.81
C THR A 11 55.96 34.59 27.18
N ALA A 12 55.94 34.75 25.85
CA ALA A 12 54.71 34.86 25.08
C ALA A 12 54.06 33.48 24.92
N LEU A 13 52.96 33.24 25.60
CA LEU A 13 52.06 32.10 25.35
C LEU A 13 51.29 32.35 24.04
N LEU A 14 51.65 31.58 23.03
CA LEU A 14 50.88 31.43 21.79
C LEU A 14 49.65 30.59 22.11
N LEU A 15 48.48 31.24 22.29
CA LEU A 15 47.18 30.59 22.25
C LEU A 15 46.86 30.29 20.78
N ALA A 16 47.14 29.06 20.36
CA ALA A 16 46.57 28.50 19.12
C ALA A 16 45.07 28.26 19.35
N PRO A 17 44.18 28.75 18.48
CA PRO A 17 42.77 28.35 18.57
C PRO A 17 42.69 26.87 18.23
N LEU A 18 42.30 26.05 19.22
CA LEU A 18 41.84 24.69 19.01
C LEU A 18 40.57 24.76 18.13
N CYS A 19 40.78 24.60 16.84
CA CYS A 19 39.68 24.32 15.91
C CYS A 19 39.09 22.96 16.34
N GLN A 20 38.07 23.01 17.19
CA GLN A 20 37.24 21.86 17.42
C GLN A 20 36.52 21.57 16.11
N THR A 21 37.08 20.66 15.32
CA THR A 21 36.34 19.95 14.30
C THR A 21 35.24 19.20 15.03
N SER A 22 34.05 19.76 15.05
CA SER A 22 32.87 19.02 15.45
C SER A 22 32.81 17.80 14.53
N ARG A 23 33.08 16.62 15.06
CA ARG A 23 32.80 15.36 14.40
C ARG A 23 31.29 15.29 14.19
N ALA A 24 30.83 15.70 13.03
CA ALA A 24 29.46 15.47 12.56
C ALA A 24 29.20 13.97 12.28
N GLY A 25 30.06 13.07 12.80
CA GLY A 25 30.01 11.63 12.51
C GLY A 25 29.27 10.77 13.51
N ASP A 26 29.05 11.26 14.73
CA ASP A 26 28.53 10.37 15.80
C ASP A 26 26.98 10.42 15.97
N ASP A 27 26.26 11.18 15.15
CA ASP A 27 24.80 11.40 15.29
C ASP A 27 23.98 10.96 14.06
N LEU A 28 24.63 10.43 13.02
CA LEU A 28 23.91 9.96 11.83
C LEU A 28 23.26 8.59 12.10
N PRO A 29 21.97 8.41 11.70
CA PRO A 29 21.34 7.11 11.79
C PRO A 29 22.12 6.06 10.99
N ALA A 30 22.32 4.87 11.57
CA ALA A 30 23.03 3.77 10.90
C ALA A 30 22.31 3.36 9.61
N VAL A 31 23.06 2.90 8.60
CA VAL A 31 22.50 2.45 7.30
C VAL A 31 21.47 1.36 7.51
N GLU A 32 21.76 0.41 8.38
CA GLU A 32 20.90 -0.71 8.72
C GLU A 32 19.54 -0.28 9.25
N SER A 33 19.46 0.89 9.90
CA SER A 33 18.19 1.42 10.42
C SER A 33 17.18 1.75 9.31
N PHE A 34 17.67 2.02 8.09
CA PHE A 34 16.81 2.31 6.93
C PHE A 34 16.46 1.05 6.14
N PHE A 35 17.45 0.15 5.95
CA PHE A 35 17.35 -0.93 4.95
C PHE A 35 17.14 -2.32 5.55
N LYS A 36 17.13 -2.45 6.88
CA LYS A 36 16.67 -3.70 7.51
C LYS A 36 15.16 -3.90 7.27
N ASP A 37 14.74 -5.14 7.26
CA ASP A 37 13.31 -5.47 7.23
C ASP A 37 12.56 -4.77 8.38
N ALA A 38 11.31 -4.38 8.12
CA ALA A 38 10.43 -3.82 9.14
C ALA A 38 10.31 -4.79 10.33
N GLU A 39 10.47 -4.30 11.56
CA GLU A 39 10.34 -5.15 12.77
C GLU A 39 8.91 -5.72 12.88
N VAL A 40 7.91 -4.88 12.66
CA VAL A 40 6.50 -5.27 12.52
C VAL A 40 6.03 -4.84 11.13
N PRO A 41 6.00 -5.74 10.13
CA PRO A 41 5.54 -5.41 8.80
C PRO A 41 4.02 -5.34 8.67
N MET A 42 3.28 -6.14 9.43
CA MET A 42 1.83 -6.25 9.30
C MET A 42 1.13 -6.44 10.65
N VAL A 43 -0.05 -5.82 10.75
CA VAL A 43 -0.97 -5.98 11.88
C VAL A 43 -2.40 -6.09 11.32
N ALA A 44 -3.19 -7.03 11.83
CA ALA A 44 -4.59 -7.22 11.43
C ALA A 44 -5.49 -7.40 12.66
N LEU A 45 -6.62 -6.71 12.70
CA LEU A 45 -7.61 -6.81 13.76
C LEU A 45 -8.62 -7.91 13.40
N SER A 46 -9.01 -8.76 14.38
CA SER A 46 -10.01 -9.79 14.16
C SER A 46 -11.40 -9.19 13.88
N PRO A 47 -12.32 -9.92 13.24
CA PRO A 47 -13.62 -9.39 12.81
C PRO A 47 -14.47 -8.73 13.90
N LYS A 48 -14.38 -9.18 15.14
CA LYS A 48 -15.06 -8.55 16.30
C LYS A 48 -14.15 -7.66 17.14
N GLY A 49 -12.88 -7.53 16.75
CA GLY A 49 -11.89 -6.73 17.47
C GLY A 49 -11.40 -7.29 18.81
N HIS A 50 -11.68 -8.57 19.11
CA HIS A 50 -11.22 -9.19 20.35
C HIS A 50 -9.77 -9.65 20.29
N TYR A 51 -9.22 -9.83 19.08
CA TYR A 51 -7.84 -10.26 18.87
C TYR A 51 -7.13 -9.38 17.85
N VAL A 52 -5.84 -9.25 18.01
CA VAL A 52 -4.96 -8.60 17.04
C VAL A 52 -3.84 -9.55 16.65
N ALA A 53 -3.68 -9.76 15.35
CA ALA A 53 -2.59 -10.54 14.78
C ALA A 53 -1.45 -9.58 14.41
N ILE A 54 -0.23 -9.90 14.82
CA ILE A 54 0.97 -9.09 14.63
C ILE A 54 2.04 -9.98 14.01
N LEU A 55 2.47 -9.67 12.82
CA LEU A 55 3.63 -10.30 12.20
C LEU A 55 4.89 -9.61 12.66
N ASN A 56 5.84 -10.38 13.19
CA ASN A 56 7.12 -9.88 13.68
C ASN A 56 8.26 -10.48 12.87
N ASN A 57 9.15 -9.64 12.33
CA ASN A 57 10.44 -10.05 11.83
C ASN A 57 11.40 -10.21 13.01
N MET A 58 11.97 -11.40 13.13
CA MET A 58 12.97 -11.70 14.16
C MET A 58 14.36 -11.33 13.62
N GLY A 59 15.24 -10.86 14.45
CA GLY A 59 16.56 -10.41 14.00
C GLY A 59 17.45 -11.51 13.36
N ASP A 60 17.00 -12.76 13.39
CA ASP A 60 17.67 -13.93 12.78
C ASP A 60 17.15 -14.27 11.36
N GLY A 61 16.27 -13.44 10.80
CA GLY A 61 15.66 -13.62 9.46
C GLY A 61 14.39 -14.47 9.46
N THR A 62 13.97 -15.01 10.60
CA THR A 62 12.70 -15.72 10.73
C THR A 62 11.54 -14.76 10.99
N GLN A 63 10.30 -15.22 10.79
CA GLN A 63 9.10 -14.46 11.13
C GLN A 63 8.23 -15.23 12.13
N ARG A 64 7.53 -14.49 12.98
CA ARG A 64 6.54 -15.04 13.90
C ARG A 64 5.23 -14.27 13.81
N LEU A 65 4.15 -14.99 13.55
CA LEU A 65 2.80 -14.48 13.64
C LEU A 65 2.32 -14.65 15.09
N ALA A 66 2.13 -13.53 15.76
CA ALA A 66 1.64 -13.47 17.14
C ALA A 66 0.18 -13.04 17.16
N VAL A 67 -0.67 -13.69 17.94
CA VAL A 67 -2.05 -13.28 18.20
C VAL A 67 -2.19 -12.89 19.65
N ARG A 68 -2.71 -11.69 19.91
CA ARG A 68 -2.95 -11.16 21.26
C ARG A 68 -4.43 -10.87 21.48
N ASP A 69 -4.87 -11.06 22.73
CA ASP A 69 -6.19 -10.62 23.19
C ASP A 69 -6.18 -9.09 23.37
N THR A 70 -7.14 -8.37 22.78
CA THR A 70 -7.17 -6.90 22.85
C THR A 70 -7.57 -6.37 24.22
N SER A 71 -8.21 -7.21 25.08
CA SER A 71 -8.50 -6.87 26.47
C SER A 71 -7.31 -7.08 27.41
N ASP A 72 -6.34 -7.94 27.01
CA ASP A 72 -5.14 -8.25 27.77
C ASP A 72 -4.01 -8.63 26.84
N LEU A 73 -3.23 -7.63 26.42
CA LEU A 73 -2.12 -7.80 25.46
C LEU A 73 -0.99 -8.73 25.95
N GLN A 74 -1.01 -9.17 27.21
CA GLN A 74 -0.06 -10.17 27.72
C GLN A 74 -0.45 -11.60 27.31
N LYS A 75 -1.74 -11.84 27.03
CA LYS A 75 -2.21 -13.11 26.48
C LYS A 75 -1.80 -13.24 25.03
N LEU A 76 -0.87 -14.15 24.79
CA LEU A 76 -0.21 -14.34 23.50
C LEU A 76 -0.28 -15.79 23.05
N THR A 77 -0.62 -16.02 21.79
CA THR A 77 -0.37 -17.28 21.07
C THR A 77 0.49 -17.02 19.83
N VAL A 78 1.18 -18.05 19.32
CA VAL A 78 2.01 -17.97 18.11
C VAL A 78 1.54 -19.08 17.16
N PRO A 79 0.47 -18.83 16.37
CA PRO A 79 -0.13 -19.87 15.54
C PRO A 79 0.71 -20.26 14.33
N ALA A 80 1.58 -19.38 13.83
CA ALA A 80 2.40 -19.62 12.65
C ALA A 80 3.70 -18.83 12.68
N GLY A 81 4.59 -19.15 11.74
CA GLY A 81 5.83 -18.43 11.48
C GLY A 81 6.42 -18.86 10.16
N ALA A 82 7.46 -18.16 9.71
CA ALA A 82 8.23 -18.49 8.52
C ALA A 82 9.70 -18.67 8.85
N SER A 83 10.35 -19.58 8.13
CA SER A 83 11.79 -19.79 8.20
C SER A 83 12.52 -18.60 7.53
N LYS A 84 13.85 -18.55 7.63
CA LYS A 84 14.64 -17.53 6.91
C LYS A 84 14.61 -17.67 5.38
N ASP A 85 14.21 -18.84 4.89
CA ASP A 85 14.05 -19.11 3.46
C ASP A 85 12.64 -18.77 2.94
N ASP A 86 11.72 -18.47 3.83
CA ASP A 86 10.31 -18.19 3.55
C ASP A 86 9.92 -16.82 4.13
N ARG A 87 8.92 -16.18 3.53
CA ARG A 87 8.38 -14.91 4.01
C ARG A 87 6.87 -14.86 3.96
N ILE A 88 6.23 -14.54 5.08
CA ILE A 88 4.81 -14.19 5.10
C ILE A 88 4.67 -12.79 4.48
N THR A 89 3.90 -12.70 3.40
CA THR A 89 3.74 -11.48 2.59
C THR A 89 2.34 -10.88 2.66
N ALA A 90 1.34 -11.65 3.13
CA ALA A 90 0.00 -11.19 3.39
C ALA A 90 -0.59 -11.90 4.62
N LEU A 91 -1.50 -11.22 5.31
CA LEU A 91 -2.17 -11.71 6.51
C LEU A 91 -3.60 -11.15 6.56
N HIS A 92 -4.58 -12.02 6.80
CA HIS A 92 -5.98 -11.64 6.98
C HIS A 92 -6.70 -12.55 7.97
N TRP A 93 -7.77 -12.07 8.59
CA TRP A 93 -8.65 -12.89 9.42
C TRP A 93 -9.79 -13.43 8.56
N ILE A 94 -9.93 -14.75 8.49
CA ILE A 94 -11.06 -15.42 7.83
C ILE A 94 -12.31 -15.27 8.70
N ASN A 95 -12.15 -15.50 10.00
CA ASN A 95 -13.18 -15.24 11.02
C ASN A 95 -12.53 -14.98 12.39
N GLU A 96 -13.28 -14.87 13.46
CA GLU A 96 -12.76 -14.55 14.80
C GLU A 96 -11.79 -15.59 15.37
N ASN A 97 -11.72 -16.80 14.80
CA ASN A 97 -10.84 -17.87 15.25
C ASN A 97 -9.78 -18.29 14.23
N ARG A 98 -9.91 -17.90 12.96
CA ARG A 98 -9.10 -18.44 11.87
C ARG A 98 -8.43 -17.34 11.07
N LEU A 99 -7.14 -17.52 10.77
CA LEU A 99 -6.32 -16.62 9.96
C LEU A 99 -5.96 -17.27 8.63
N GLY A 100 -5.87 -16.47 7.57
CA GLY A 100 -5.22 -16.78 6.31
C GLY A 100 -3.91 -16.02 6.18
N PHE A 101 -2.91 -16.60 5.52
CA PHE A 101 -1.66 -15.94 5.24
C PHE A 101 -0.96 -16.52 4.02
N THR A 102 -0.29 -15.65 3.29
CA THR A 102 0.48 -16.00 2.09
C THR A 102 1.94 -16.11 2.43
N VAL A 103 2.60 -17.16 1.96
CA VAL A 103 4.04 -17.40 2.15
C VAL A 103 4.74 -17.41 0.80
N LYS A 104 5.82 -16.64 0.68
CA LYS A 104 6.73 -16.63 -0.47
C LYS A 104 8.02 -17.38 -0.13
N ASP A 105 8.42 -18.31 -1.01
CA ASP A 105 9.74 -18.96 -0.93
C ASP A 105 10.81 -18.01 -1.53
N LEU A 106 11.74 -17.54 -0.71
CA LEU A 106 12.78 -16.59 -1.11
C LEU A 106 13.90 -17.20 -1.96
N ARG A 107 13.97 -18.53 -2.08
CA ARG A 107 14.95 -19.23 -2.92
C ARG A 107 14.54 -19.25 -4.40
N ILE A 108 13.32 -18.85 -4.70
CA ILE A 108 12.76 -18.83 -6.05
C ILE A 108 12.57 -17.38 -6.48
N GLU A 109 13.36 -16.94 -7.48
CA GLU A 109 13.41 -15.55 -7.94
C GLU A 109 12.20 -15.13 -8.80
N PHE A 110 11.41 -16.09 -9.32
CA PHE A 110 10.33 -15.79 -10.25
C PHE A 110 9.01 -15.45 -9.55
N GLU A 111 8.22 -14.55 -10.16
CA GLU A 111 6.85 -14.26 -9.76
C GLU A 111 5.97 -15.54 -9.83
N GLY A 112 4.95 -15.63 -8.96
CA GLY A 112 4.03 -16.78 -8.92
C GLY A 112 4.49 -17.91 -8.00
N ASN A 113 5.28 -17.60 -6.98
CA ASN A 113 5.83 -18.55 -6.03
C ASN A 113 5.37 -18.24 -4.61
N TRP A 114 4.07 -18.20 -4.42
CA TRP A 114 3.45 -17.99 -3.12
C TRP A 114 2.45 -19.09 -2.82
N ASP A 115 2.53 -19.61 -1.62
CA ASP A 115 1.62 -20.61 -1.07
C ASP A 115 0.63 -19.91 -0.13
N GLU A 116 -0.63 -20.29 -0.16
CA GLU A 116 -1.67 -19.79 0.74
C GLU A 116 -1.98 -20.80 1.82
N PHE A 117 -2.03 -20.35 3.06
CA PHE A 117 -2.29 -21.16 4.25
C PHE A 117 -3.42 -20.58 5.09
N ALA A 118 -4.07 -21.46 5.87
CA ALA A 118 -4.96 -21.04 6.97
C ALA A 118 -4.62 -21.79 8.25
N VAL A 119 -4.82 -21.14 9.41
CA VAL A 119 -4.55 -21.69 10.73
C VAL A 119 -5.52 -21.11 11.76
N ASP A 120 -5.92 -21.89 12.74
CA ASP A 120 -6.67 -21.35 13.86
C ASP A 120 -5.73 -20.53 14.78
N ARG A 121 -6.27 -19.51 15.45
CA ARG A 121 -5.49 -18.55 16.27
C ARG A 121 -4.69 -19.19 17.41
N ASP A 122 -5.02 -20.43 17.79
CA ASP A 122 -4.28 -21.22 18.79
C ASP A 122 -3.18 -22.08 18.18
N GLY A 123 -3.02 -22.08 16.85
CA GLY A 123 -2.06 -22.88 16.10
C GLY A 123 -2.59 -24.22 15.62
N SER A 124 -3.82 -24.59 15.97
CA SER A 124 -4.44 -25.81 15.48
C SER A 124 -4.93 -25.66 14.03
N HIS A 125 -5.25 -26.78 13.38
CA HIS A 125 -5.84 -26.86 12.03
C HIS A 125 -5.08 -26.06 10.97
N LEU A 126 -3.74 -26.08 11.01
CA LEU A 126 -2.92 -25.53 9.93
C LEU A 126 -3.22 -26.31 8.63
N GLN A 127 -3.62 -25.57 7.60
CA GLN A 127 -4.00 -26.12 6.32
C GLN A 127 -3.28 -25.37 5.19
N HIS A 128 -2.63 -26.11 4.27
CA HIS A 128 -2.14 -25.58 3.01
C HIS A 128 -3.33 -25.52 2.03
N LEU A 129 -3.63 -24.34 1.53
CA LEU A 129 -4.81 -24.07 0.70
C LEU A 129 -4.47 -24.09 -0.79
N ILE A 130 -3.45 -23.30 -1.18
CA ILE A 130 -3.02 -23.12 -2.57
C ILE A 130 -1.50 -23.29 -2.63
N SER A 131 -1.01 -24.07 -3.58
CA SER A 131 0.41 -24.16 -3.88
C SER A 131 0.74 -23.35 -5.12
N GLY A 132 1.57 -22.32 -4.97
CA GLY A 132 2.06 -21.47 -6.06
C GLY A 132 3.10 -22.15 -6.96
N ASN A 133 3.48 -23.39 -6.65
CA ASN A 133 4.50 -24.10 -7.39
C ASN A 133 3.96 -24.70 -8.71
N TRP A 134 4.16 -23.99 -9.81
CA TRP A 134 3.78 -24.42 -11.16
C TRP A 134 4.38 -25.77 -11.60
N ARG A 135 5.49 -26.22 -11.01
CA ARG A 135 6.08 -27.53 -11.30
C ARG A 135 5.22 -28.68 -10.78
N HIS A 136 4.51 -28.47 -9.69
CA HIS A 136 3.55 -29.45 -9.17
C HIS A 136 2.31 -29.59 -10.07
N TYR A 137 1.93 -28.54 -10.79
CA TYR A 137 0.82 -28.56 -11.74
C TYR A 137 1.06 -29.54 -12.90
N GLN A 138 2.32 -29.69 -13.35
CA GLN A 138 2.67 -30.52 -14.49
C GLN A 138 2.98 -31.99 -14.16
N ASN A 139 3.27 -32.29 -12.89
CA ASN A 139 3.72 -33.61 -12.45
C ASN A 139 2.61 -34.37 -11.72
N GLY A 140 1.53 -34.72 -12.42
CA GLY A 140 0.57 -35.69 -11.91
C GLY A 140 1.28 -37.01 -11.59
N THR A 141 1.37 -37.36 -10.30
CA THR A 141 2.13 -38.55 -9.82
C THR A 141 1.47 -39.90 -10.16
N GLY A 142 0.34 -39.88 -10.86
CA GLY A 142 -0.45 -41.08 -11.13
C GLY A 142 -1.08 -41.72 -9.87
N SER A 143 -0.95 -41.10 -8.70
CA SER A 143 -1.55 -41.57 -7.46
C SER A 143 -3.07 -41.40 -7.50
N HIS A 144 -3.80 -42.41 -7.04
CA HIS A 144 -5.24 -42.33 -6.82
C HIS A 144 -5.62 -41.47 -5.61
N ILE A 145 -4.66 -41.09 -4.74
CA ILE A 145 -4.84 -40.16 -3.65
C ILE A 145 -4.73 -38.74 -4.21
N LYS A 146 -5.86 -38.07 -4.41
CA LYS A 146 -5.89 -36.68 -4.85
C LYS A 146 -5.43 -35.79 -3.70
N ASN A 147 -4.34 -35.08 -3.93
CA ASN A 147 -4.02 -33.93 -3.09
C ASN A 147 -5.12 -32.88 -3.30
N LYS A 148 -5.76 -32.44 -2.22
CA LYS A 148 -6.82 -31.44 -2.27
C LYS A 148 -6.30 -30.00 -2.31
N VAL A 149 -5.01 -29.78 -2.04
CA VAL A 149 -4.38 -28.45 -2.16
C VAL A 149 -4.58 -27.94 -3.57
N LEU A 150 -5.05 -26.71 -3.69
CA LEU A 150 -5.28 -26.07 -4.98
C LEU A 150 -3.94 -25.78 -5.66
N THR A 151 -3.95 -25.80 -6.97
CA THR A 151 -2.77 -25.58 -7.82
C THR A 151 -2.54 -24.10 -8.12
N ALA A 152 -1.41 -23.75 -8.70
CA ALA A 152 -0.98 -22.37 -8.99
C ALA A 152 -1.88 -21.59 -9.97
N ASP A 153 -2.87 -22.24 -10.57
CA ASP A 153 -3.93 -21.61 -11.34
C ASP A 153 -5.07 -21.04 -10.47
N TYR A 154 -4.96 -21.16 -9.15
CA TYR A 154 -5.84 -20.51 -8.18
C TYR A 154 -5.09 -19.40 -7.43
N ALA A 155 -5.82 -18.35 -7.02
CA ALA A 155 -5.34 -17.33 -6.10
C ALA A 155 -6.42 -16.96 -5.09
N PHE A 156 -6.01 -16.47 -3.91
CA PHE A 156 -6.91 -15.79 -2.98
C PHE A 156 -7.53 -14.58 -3.68
N PHE A 157 -8.84 -14.44 -3.58
CA PHE A 157 -9.57 -13.32 -4.17
C PHE A 157 -10.11 -12.39 -3.09
N ASP A 158 -10.89 -12.92 -2.13
CA ASP A 158 -11.50 -12.12 -1.07
C ASP A 158 -11.91 -12.99 0.13
N LEU A 159 -12.26 -12.35 1.22
CA LEU A 159 -12.90 -12.98 2.38
C LEU A 159 -14.38 -13.20 2.12
N THR A 160 -14.98 -14.16 2.84
CA THR A 160 -16.44 -14.21 2.98
C THR A 160 -16.87 -13.35 4.16
N HIS A 161 -18.06 -12.74 4.05
CA HIS A 161 -18.57 -11.81 5.06
C HIS A 161 -19.67 -12.42 5.93
N ASP A 162 -19.74 -13.75 6.02
CA ASP A 162 -20.74 -14.50 6.79
C ASP A 162 -20.20 -15.15 8.07
N GLY A 163 -18.90 -14.98 8.35
CA GLY A 163 -18.22 -15.50 9.53
C GLY A 163 -17.91 -17.00 9.49
N SER A 164 -18.04 -17.65 8.33
CA SER A 164 -17.66 -19.05 8.12
C SER A 164 -16.14 -19.24 8.10
N ASP A 165 -15.69 -20.49 7.92
CA ASP A 165 -14.29 -20.83 7.69
C ASP A 165 -13.89 -20.75 6.20
N ASP A 166 -14.70 -20.09 5.38
CA ASP A 166 -14.51 -20.06 3.93
C ASP A 166 -13.81 -18.78 3.47
N ILE A 167 -13.18 -18.88 2.30
CA ILE A 167 -12.65 -17.75 1.54
C ILE A 167 -13.13 -17.82 0.09
N ILE A 168 -13.01 -16.72 -0.65
CA ILE A 168 -13.24 -16.71 -2.09
C ILE A 168 -11.89 -16.85 -2.77
N VAL A 169 -11.82 -17.78 -3.73
CA VAL A 169 -10.65 -18.00 -4.57
C VAL A 169 -11.02 -17.81 -6.04
N GLU A 170 -10.08 -17.28 -6.82
CA GLU A 170 -10.20 -17.12 -8.26
C GLU A 170 -9.39 -18.20 -8.96
N LYS A 171 -10.01 -18.89 -9.91
CA LYS A 171 -9.34 -19.83 -10.79
C LYS A 171 -9.11 -19.23 -12.15
N PHE A 172 -7.87 -19.26 -12.63
CA PHE A 172 -7.46 -18.80 -13.94
C PHE A 172 -7.41 -19.93 -14.95
N PHE A 173 -7.90 -19.68 -16.17
CA PHE A 173 -7.89 -20.64 -17.26
C PHE A 173 -6.96 -20.13 -18.36
N PHE A 174 -5.88 -20.87 -18.58
CA PHE A 174 -4.83 -20.56 -19.56
C PHE A 174 -5.02 -21.42 -20.83
N ASN A 175 -4.63 -20.89 -21.98
CA ASN A 175 -4.40 -21.72 -23.15
C ASN A 175 -2.93 -22.21 -23.15
N GLN A 176 -2.61 -23.17 -24.02
CA GLN A 176 -1.27 -23.77 -24.07
C GLN A 176 -0.17 -22.83 -24.60
N ILE A 177 -0.52 -21.65 -25.10
CA ILE A 177 0.37 -20.77 -25.86
C ILE A 177 0.60 -19.44 -25.13
N ASP A 178 -0.36 -19.00 -24.30
CA ASP A 178 -0.37 -17.69 -23.67
C ASP A 178 -0.12 -17.78 -22.15
N ILE A 179 0.78 -16.95 -21.66
CA ILE A 179 1.02 -16.80 -20.21
C ILE A 179 -0.10 -16.00 -19.52
N HIS A 180 -0.95 -15.31 -20.29
CA HIS A 180 -2.10 -14.58 -19.77
C HIS A 180 -3.35 -15.47 -19.76
N PRO A 181 -4.14 -15.44 -18.66
CA PRO A 181 -5.35 -16.21 -18.59
C PRO A 181 -6.38 -15.70 -19.62
N GLN A 182 -7.10 -16.64 -20.26
CA GLN A 182 -8.20 -16.30 -21.17
C GLN A 182 -9.43 -15.79 -20.44
N HIS A 183 -9.73 -16.41 -19.32
CA HIS A 183 -10.81 -16.05 -18.41
C HIS A 183 -10.52 -16.57 -17.02
N SER A 184 -11.30 -16.12 -16.04
CA SER A 184 -11.24 -16.62 -14.68
C SER A 184 -12.64 -16.96 -14.14
N ARG A 185 -12.70 -17.62 -12.98
CA ARG A 185 -13.95 -18.00 -12.32
C ARG A 185 -13.79 -17.99 -10.81
N LEU A 186 -14.81 -17.57 -10.09
CA LEU A 186 -14.80 -17.49 -8.63
C LEU A 186 -15.40 -18.74 -7.99
N TYR A 187 -14.73 -19.19 -6.94
CA TYR A 187 -15.15 -20.31 -6.11
C TYR A 187 -15.10 -19.93 -4.64
N ARG A 188 -15.98 -20.49 -3.85
CA ARG A 188 -15.90 -20.48 -2.39
C ARG A 188 -15.15 -21.71 -1.95
N LEU A 189 -14.11 -21.55 -1.15
CA LEU A 189 -13.24 -22.58 -0.62
C LEU A 189 -13.44 -22.70 0.90
N ASP A 190 -13.91 -23.85 1.35
CA ASP A 190 -13.84 -24.20 2.78
C ASP A 190 -12.38 -24.48 3.16
N THR A 191 -11.80 -23.66 4.03
CA THR A 191 -10.38 -23.70 4.37
C THR A 191 -10.00 -24.88 5.28
N LYS A 192 -10.96 -25.64 5.83
CA LYS A 192 -10.71 -26.84 6.63
C LYS A 192 -10.79 -28.11 5.80
N THR A 193 -11.79 -28.21 4.92
CA THR A 193 -12.04 -29.43 4.13
C THR A 193 -11.48 -29.37 2.72
N LEU A 194 -11.10 -28.19 2.24
CA LEU A 194 -10.71 -27.87 0.87
C LEU A 194 -11.82 -28.19 -0.16
N SER A 195 -13.06 -28.08 0.26
CA SER A 195 -14.22 -28.21 -0.63
C SER A 195 -14.47 -26.93 -1.39
N LEU A 196 -14.64 -27.04 -2.71
CA LEU A 196 -14.94 -25.91 -3.60
C LEU A 196 -16.42 -25.85 -3.95
N THR A 197 -17.01 -24.67 -3.88
CA THR A 197 -18.36 -24.38 -4.37
C THR A 197 -18.28 -23.27 -5.43
N ASP A 198 -18.87 -23.51 -6.59
CA ASP A 198 -18.90 -22.54 -7.67
C ASP A 198 -19.82 -21.35 -7.35
N LEU A 199 -19.29 -20.13 -7.38
CA LEU A 199 -20.05 -18.89 -7.15
C LEU A 199 -20.70 -18.34 -8.43
N LEU A 200 -20.41 -18.94 -9.58
CA LEU A 200 -20.88 -18.53 -10.89
C LEU A 200 -21.67 -19.66 -11.58
N PRO A 201 -22.72 -20.22 -10.97
CA PRO A 201 -23.50 -21.28 -11.60
C PRO A 201 -24.10 -20.75 -12.92
N GLY A 202 -23.90 -21.50 -14.02
CA GLY A 202 -24.36 -21.11 -15.34
C GLY A 202 -23.31 -20.43 -16.22
N ALA A 203 -23.77 -19.75 -17.26
CA ALA A 203 -22.90 -19.04 -18.18
C ALA A 203 -22.37 -17.74 -17.57
N GLN A 204 -21.12 -17.44 -17.83
CA GLN A 204 -20.49 -16.16 -17.52
C GLN A 204 -20.13 -15.43 -18.83
N PRO A 205 -19.93 -14.11 -18.84
CA PRO A 205 -19.44 -13.40 -20.02
C PRO A 205 -18.09 -13.97 -20.46
N GLU A 206 -17.93 -14.23 -21.74
CA GLU A 206 -16.66 -14.70 -22.29
C GLU A 206 -15.53 -13.72 -22.01
N HIS A 207 -14.31 -14.21 -21.83
CA HIS A 207 -13.13 -13.40 -21.52
C HIS A 207 -13.17 -12.59 -20.21
N SER A 208 -14.08 -12.95 -19.27
CA SER A 208 -14.11 -12.31 -17.94
C SER A 208 -12.82 -12.62 -17.17
N ARG A 209 -12.15 -11.56 -16.66
CA ARG A 209 -10.90 -11.66 -15.89
C ARG A 209 -10.90 -10.80 -14.61
N GLY A 210 -11.93 -9.99 -14.40
CA GLY A 210 -12.09 -9.19 -13.21
C GLY A 210 -13.50 -9.31 -12.68
N TRP A 211 -13.62 -9.35 -11.37
CA TRP A 211 -14.86 -9.60 -10.66
C TRP A 211 -15.07 -8.57 -9.56
N LEU A 212 -16.32 -8.27 -9.28
CA LEU A 212 -16.71 -7.51 -8.10
C LEU A 212 -17.95 -8.16 -7.49
N ALA A 213 -17.82 -8.52 -6.20
CA ALA A 213 -18.93 -9.07 -5.41
C ALA A 213 -19.67 -7.94 -4.67
N ASP A 214 -20.93 -8.19 -4.32
CA ASP A 214 -21.69 -7.33 -3.42
C ASP A 214 -21.47 -7.72 -1.95
N ALA A 215 -22.11 -7.00 -1.02
CA ALA A 215 -21.99 -7.23 0.43
C ALA A 215 -22.54 -8.59 0.91
N SER A 216 -23.05 -9.44 0.01
CA SER A 216 -23.44 -10.83 0.28
C SER A 216 -22.50 -11.85 -0.39
N ASP A 217 -21.33 -11.41 -0.82
CA ASP A 217 -20.31 -12.19 -1.51
C ASP A 217 -20.75 -12.75 -2.88
N ALA A 218 -21.84 -12.23 -3.42
CA ALA A 218 -22.34 -12.63 -4.73
C ALA A 218 -21.62 -11.85 -5.84
N PRO A 219 -20.94 -12.51 -6.82
CA PRO A 219 -20.35 -11.83 -7.96
C PRO A 219 -21.43 -11.13 -8.81
N ARG A 220 -21.31 -9.80 -8.92
CA ARG A 220 -22.30 -8.94 -9.56
C ARG A 220 -21.77 -8.21 -10.80
N ILE A 221 -20.48 -7.94 -10.84
CA ILE A 221 -19.79 -7.34 -11.99
C ILE A 221 -18.76 -8.34 -12.51
N ALA A 222 -18.72 -8.47 -13.82
CA ALA A 222 -17.64 -9.11 -14.57
C ALA A 222 -17.02 -8.08 -15.51
N THR A 223 -15.70 -7.99 -15.51
CA THR A 223 -14.95 -7.18 -16.47
C THR A 223 -14.02 -8.05 -17.28
N GLY A 224 -13.75 -7.66 -18.49
CA GLY A 224 -12.84 -8.41 -19.34
C GLY A 224 -12.47 -7.65 -20.60
N GLN A 225 -11.64 -8.31 -21.41
CA GLN A 225 -11.15 -7.76 -22.66
C GLN A 225 -11.17 -8.83 -23.75
N ASN A 226 -11.75 -8.48 -24.88
CA ASN A 226 -11.70 -9.28 -26.11
C ASN A 226 -10.99 -8.44 -27.18
N LYS A 227 -9.74 -8.81 -27.49
CA LYS A 227 -8.83 -8.04 -28.36
C LYS A 227 -8.63 -6.61 -27.80
N ASP A 228 -9.10 -5.59 -28.54
CA ASP A 228 -9.02 -4.16 -28.19
C ASP A 228 -10.29 -3.60 -27.55
N HIS A 229 -11.32 -4.44 -27.33
CA HIS A 229 -12.57 -4.05 -26.68
C HIS A 229 -12.61 -4.54 -25.24
N CYS A 230 -12.82 -3.60 -24.32
CA CYS A 230 -13.08 -3.83 -22.90
C CYS A 230 -14.58 -3.81 -22.63
N PHE A 231 -15.06 -4.70 -21.77
CA PHE A 231 -16.47 -4.76 -21.40
C PHE A 231 -16.67 -4.77 -19.88
N ILE A 232 -17.84 -4.31 -19.48
CA ILE A 232 -18.35 -4.40 -18.10
C ILE A 232 -19.74 -5.01 -18.18
N SER A 233 -19.91 -6.16 -17.55
CA SER A 233 -21.20 -6.87 -17.45
C SER A 233 -21.70 -6.89 -16.01
N TYR A 234 -23.01 -6.80 -15.86
CA TYR A 234 -23.71 -6.78 -14.58
C TYR A 234 -24.73 -7.91 -14.49
N ARG A 235 -24.81 -8.50 -13.33
CA ARG A 235 -25.81 -9.50 -12.95
C ARG A 235 -26.67 -8.96 -11.80
N ALA A 236 -27.97 -8.84 -12.00
CA ALA A 236 -28.87 -8.41 -10.94
C ALA A 236 -28.94 -9.43 -9.79
N ALA A 237 -29.29 -8.97 -8.58
CA ALA A 237 -29.41 -9.86 -7.42
C ALA A 237 -30.44 -10.96 -7.71
N GLY A 238 -30.02 -12.23 -7.49
CA GLY A 238 -30.85 -13.40 -7.75
C GLY A 238 -31.11 -13.74 -9.23
N ALA A 239 -30.56 -12.97 -10.19
CA ALA A 239 -30.68 -13.28 -11.61
C ALA A 239 -29.63 -14.32 -12.03
N ALA A 240 -29.96 -15.11 -13.05
CA ALA A 240 -29.03 -16.01 -13.70
C ALA A 240 -28.23 -15.31 -14.82
N ASP A 241 -28.86 -14.37 -15.51
CA ASP A 241 -28.33 -13.77 -16.73
C ASP A 241 -27.49 -12.51 -16.45
N TRP A 242 -26.47 -12.33 -17.26
CA TRP A 242 -25.63 -11.14 -17.31
C TRP A 242 -26.17 -10.16 -18.37
N SER A 243 -26.05 -8.87 -18.08
CA SER A 243 -26.36 -7.80 -19.02
C SER A 243 -25.15 -6.88 -19.16
N GLU A 244 -24.82 -6.50 -20.38
CA GLU A 244 -23.73 -5.60 -20.67
C GLU A 244 -24.07 -4.18 -20.21
N LEU A 245 -23.15 -3.54 -19.45
CA LEU A 245 -23.23 -2.12 -19.08
C LEU A 245 -22.41 -1.26 -20.03
N GLU A 246 -21.18 -1.71 -20.35
CA GLU A 246 -20.22 -1.03 -21.20
C GLU A 246 -19.51 -2.02 -22.11
N ASN A 247 -19.24 -1.61 -23.36
CA ASN A 247 -18.40 -2.34 -24.29
C ASN A 247 -17.81 -1.36 -25.29
N ALA A 248 -16.51 -1.08 -25.20
CA ALA A 248 -15.87 -0.08 -26.03
C ALA A 248 -14.38 -0.33 -26.17
N ASP A 249 -13.71 0.42 -27.05
CA ASP A 249 -12.26 0.40 -27.23
C ASP A 249 -11.54 0.69 -25.90
N CYS A 250 -10.64 -0.21 -25.48
CA CYS A 250 -9.94 -0.12 -24.21
C CYS A 250 -9.03 1.11 -24.08
N TYR A 251 -8.53 1.62 -25.20
CA TYR A 251 -7.47 2.63 -25.23
C TYR A 251 -7.99 4.04 -25.57
N HIS A 252 -9.09 4.11 -26.32
CA HIS A 252 -9.61 5.37 -26.85
C HIS A 252 -10.96 5.78 -26.27
N SER A 253 -11.61 4.91 -25.47
CA SER A 253 -12.88 5.19 -24.81
C SER A 253 -12.71 5.57 -23.37
N LYS A 254 -13.66 6.36 -22.84
CA LYS A 254 -13.71 6.75 -21.43
C LYS A 254 -14.62 5.79 -20.65
N LEU A 255 -14.18 4.54 -20.51
CA LEU A 255 -14.87 3.56 -19.68
C LEU A 255 -14.74 3.92 -18.20
N PHE A 256 -15.80 3.69 -17.43
CA PHE A 256 -15.69 3.74 -15.98
C PHE A 256 -15.05 2.45 -15.44
N THR A 257 -14.51 2.50 -14.24
CA THR A 257 -14.00 1.31 -13.52
C THR A 257 -14.89 1.02 -12.32
N PRO A 258 -15.55 -0.14 -12.22
CA PRO A 258 -16.28 -0.56 -11.04
C PRO A 258 -15.35 -0.63 -9.82
N ARG A 259 -15.81 -0.15 -8.66
CA ARG A 259 -14.99 -0.09 -7.45
C ARG A 259 -15.52 -0.95 -6.31
N PHE A 260 -16.77 -0.75 -5.91
CA PHE A 260 -17.40 -1.51 -4.84
C PHE A 260 -18.92 -1.33 -4.86
N PHE A 261 -19.61 -2.22 -4.17
CA PHE A 261 -21.03 -2.09 -3.87
C PHE A 261 -21.24 -1.56 -2.45
N ASP A 262 -22.23 -0.69 -2.25
CA ASP A 262 -22.81 -0.35 -0.96
C ASP A 262 -24.20 -0.98 -0.90
N GLY A 263 -24.31 -2.06 -0.16
CA GLY A 263 -25.48 -2.92 -0.21
C GLY A 263 -25.61 -3.70 -1.52
N ALA A 264 -26.84 -4.00 -1.93
CA ALA A 264 -27.12 -4.82 -3.12
C ALA A 264 -27.28 -4.00 -4.42
N ASP A 265 -27.63 -2.71 -4.33
CA ASP A 265 -28.14 -1.93 -5.46
C ASP A 265 -27.34 -0.66 -5.77
N THR A 266 -26.41 -0.26 -4.94
CA THR A 266 -25.59 0.94 -5.17
C THR A 266 -24.19 0.53 -5.60
N LEU A 267 -23.88 0.74 -6.89
CA LEU A 267 -22.53 0.54 -7.42
C LEU A 267 -21.77 1.85 -7.40
N TYR A 268 -20.56 1.84 -6.84
CA TYR A 268 -19.62 2.94 -6.98
C TYR A 268 -18.60 2.62 -8.06
N VAL A 269 -18.30 3.63 -8.87
CA VAL A 269 -17.37 3.52 -10.01
C VAL A 269 -16.43 4.72 -10.05
N SER A 270 -15.25 4.54 -10.57
CA SER A 270 -14.39 5.68 -10.91
C SER A 270 -14.52 6.00 -12.40
N ALA A 271 -14.67 7.28 -12.72
CA ALA A 271 -14.80 7.79 -14.07
C ALA A 271 -14.11 9.16 -14.20
N ASP A 272 -13.86 9.57 -15.45
CA ASP A 272 -13.25 10.89 -15.73
C ASP A 272 -14.14 12.04 -15.27
N TYR A 273 -13.54 12.97 -14.53
CA TYR A 273 -14.14 14.23 -14.11
C TYR A 273 -13.10 15.34 -14.18
N GLN A 274 -13.30 16.27 -15.13
CA GLN A 274 -12.39 17.40 -15.33
C GLN A 274 -10.91 17.00 -15.56
N GLY A 275 -10.68 15.83 -16.17
CA GLY A 275 -9.35 15.35 -16.50
C GLY A 275 -8.71 14.44 -15.48
N ASN A 276 -9.29 14.30 -14.29
CA ASN A 276 -8.89 13.32 -13.27
C ASN A 276 -9.97 12.25 -13.11
N SER A 277 -9.59 11.10 -12.57
CA SER A 277 -10.57 10.09 -12.15
C SER A 277 -11.22 10.52 -10.84
N ALA A 278 -12.56 10.43 -10.76
CA ALA A 278 -13.33 10.70 -9.55
C ALA A 278 -14.27 9.53 -9.24
N LEU A 279 -14.72 9.40 -8.00
CA LEU A 279 -15.65 8.37 -7.56
C LEU A 279 -17.09 8.85 -7.75
N PHE A 280 -17.90 8.04 -8.41
CA PHE A 280 -19.31 8.30 -8.67
C PHE A 280 -20.19 7.16 -8.15
N ARG A 281 -21.45 7.47 -7.89
CA ARG A 281 -22.51 6.45 -7.87
C ARG A 281 -23.00 6.18 -9.28
N TYR A 282 -23.26 4.91 -9.55
CA TYR A 282 -23.85 4.45 -10.81
C TYR A 282 -25.25 3.90 -10.55
N ASP A 283 -26.25 4.51 -11.18
CA ASP A 283 -27.65 4.04 -11.12
C ASP A 283 -27.81 2.83 -12.05
N LEU A 284 -27.81 1.64 -11.47
CA LEU A 284 -27.93 0.37 -12.20
C LEU A 284 -29.27 0.22 -12.94
N LYS A 285 -30.34 0.90 -12.48
CA LYS A 285 -31.67 0.83 -13.12
C LYS A 285 -31.74 1.73 -14.36
N LYS A 286 -31.19 2.95 -14.24
CA LYS A 286 -31.14 3.90 -15.36
C LYS A 286 -29.91 3.71 -16.26
N ARG A 287 -28.93 2.89 -15.80
CA ARG A 287 -27.65 2.64 -16.47
C ARG A 287 -26.89 3.93 -16.77
N GLN A 288 -26.73 4.78 -15.76
CA GLN A 288 -26.04 6.06 -15.91
C GLN A 288 -25.32 6.48 -14.63
N LEU A 289 -24.25 7.22 -14.80
CA LEU A 289 -23.54 7.90 -13.73
C LEU A 289 -24.39 9.02 -13.14
N GLU A 290 -24.29 9.26 -11.82
CA GLU A 290 -24.76 10.51 -11.24
C GLU A 290 -23.99 11.69 -11.85
N LYS A 291 -24.61 12.88 -11.91
CA LYS A 291 -24.02 14.06 -12.55
C LYS A 291 -22.78 14.58 -11.82
N GLU A 292 -22.83 14.54 -10.50
CA GLU A 292 -21.76 15.03 -9.64
C GLU A 292 -21.01 13.85 -9.02
N PRO A 293 -19.67 13.92 -8.88
CA PRO A 293 -18.91 12.90 -8.23
C PRO A 293 -19.22 12.84 -6.72
N PHE A 294 -19.22 11.63 -6.19
CA PHE A 294 -19.31 11.40 -4.75
C PHE A 294 -18.03 11.85 -4.02
N VAL A 295 -16.86 11.56 -4.62
CA VAL A 295 -15.55 12.05 -4.17
C VAL A 295 -14.75 12.48 -5.39
N SER A 296 -14.19 13.69 -5.37
CA SER A 296 -13.20 14.14 -6.35
C SER A 296 -12.02 14.83 -5.63
N LEU A 297 -10.84 14.68 -6.19
CA LEU A 297 -9.59 15.17 -5.66
C LEU A 297 -8.92 16.03 -6.74
N PRO A 298 -9.03 17.36 -6.68
CA PRO A 298 -8.44 18.23 -7.71
C PRO A 298 -6.93 17.96 -7.89
N GLY A 299 -6.52 17.65 -9.12
CA GLY A 299 -5.13 17.33 -9.46
C GLY A 299 -4.70 15.91 -9.20
N PHE A 300 -5.57 15.06 -8.64
CA PHE A 300 -5.29 13.65 -8.36
C PHE A 300 -6.41 12.75 -8.88
N ASP A 301 -6.04 11.58 -9.35
CA ASP A 301 -6.99 10.53 -9.65
C ASP A 301 -7.52 9.90 -8.35
N PHE A 302 -8.77 9.52 -8.35
CA PHE A 302 -9.32 8.74 -7.25
C PHE A 302 -8.58 7.40 -7.14
N MET A 303 -7.78 7.28 -6.11
CA MET A 303 -7.11 6.06 -5.67
C MET A 303 -7.52 5.85 -4.21
N GLY A 304 -8.54 5.02 -3.99
CA GLY A 304 -9.12 4.89 -2.66
C GLY A 304 -9.81 3.56 -2.45
N ALA A 305 -10.10 3.27 -1.18
CA ALA A 305 -10.80 2.08 -0.74
C ALA A 305 -11.93 2.43 0.23
N PRO A 306 -13.06 1.71 0.18
CA PRO A 306 -14.14 1.90 1.14
C PRO A 306 -13.75 1.35 2.51
N GLU A 307 -14.28 1.95 3.56
CA GLU A 307 -14.29 1.42 4.91
C GLU A 307 -15.73 1.03 5.28
N PHE A 308 -15.97 -0.25 5.49
CA PHE A 308 -17.28 -0.80 5.78
C PHE A 308 -17.42 -1.27 7.23
N ASP A 309 -18.63 -1.18 7.73
CA ASP A 309 -19.11 -2.03 8.81
C ASP A 309 -19.90 -3.19 8.18
N TYR A 310 -19.26 -4.33 8.03
CA TYR A 310 -19.86 -5.48 7.37
C TYR A 310 -21.00 -6.10 8.21
N ALA A 311 -20.96 -5.96 9.54
CA ALA A 311 -22.03 -6.45 10.42
C ALA A 311 -23.35 -5.73 10.15
N SER A 312 -23.33 -4.41 9.95
CA SER A 312 -24.51 -3.61 9.59
C SER A 312 -24.64 -3.37 8.08
N LYS A 313 -23.67 -3.83 7.27
CA LYS A 313 -23.59 -3.62 5.81
C LYS A 313 -23.60 -2.14 5.42
N LYS A 314 -22.91 -1.30 6.19
CA LYS A 314 -22.93 0.15 6.03
C LYS A 314 -21.56 0.66 5.59
N LEU A 315 -21.53 1.48 4.55
CA LEU A 315 -20.36 2.25 4.16
C LEU A 315 -20.11 3.36 5.20
N LEU A 316 -18.96 3.31 5.87
CA LEU A 316 -18.58 4.22 6.95
C LEU A 316 -17.71 5.38 6.49
N GLY A 317 -16.89 5.15 5.47
CA GLY A 317 -15.98 6.15 4.95
C GLY A 317 -15.26 5.66 3.70
N ILE A 318 -14.43 6.53 3.15
CA ILE A 318 -13.59 6.23 2.00
C ILE A 318 -12.20 6.79 2.27
N HIS A 319 -11.21 5.92 2.31
CA HIS A 319 -9.81 6.31 2.29
C HIS A 319 -9.44 6.81 0.90
N VAL A 320 -8.69 7.89 0.82
CA VAL A 320 -8.24 8.46 -0.46
C VAL A 320 -6.78 8.91 -0.37
N ASP A 321 -6.09 8.80 -1.49
CA ASP A 321 -4.68 9.18 -1.62
C ASP A 321 -4.57 10.40 -2.56
N ALA A 322 -4.44 11.60 -1.96
CA ALA A 322 -4.08 12.84 -2.65
C ALA A 322 -2.55 13.03 -2.65
N ASP A 323 -2.04 14.21 -2.29
CA ASP A 323 -0.63 14.39 -1.93
C ASP A 323 -0.24 13.53 -0.73
N ALA A 324 -1.18 13.37 0.20
CA ALA A 324 -1.10 12.50 1.36
C ALA A 324 -2.43 11.73 1.54
N ARG A 325 -2.37 10.61 2.27
CA ARG A 325 -3.57 9.81 2.58
C ARG A 325 -4.50 10.58 3.51
N THR A 326 -5.81 10.48 3.26
CA THR A 326 -6.84 10.99 4.15
C THR A 326 -8.10 10.11 4.08
N THR A 327 -9.10 10.38 4.93
CA THR A 327 -10.35 9.63 4.95
C THR A 327 -11.55 10.58 4.91
N VAL A 328 -12.44 10.35 3.98
CA VAL A 328 -13.76 11.00 3.91
C VAL A 328 -14.73 10.17 4.75
N TRP A 329 -14.93 10.54 6.01
CA TRP A 329 -15.85 9.83 6.91
C TRP A 329 -17.30 10.22 6.63
N LEU A 330 -18.15 9.21 6.46
CA LEU A 330 -19.60 9.31 6.33
C LEU A 330 -20.30 9.09 7.68
N ASP A 331 -19.70 8.27 8.55
CA ASP A 331 -20.21 8.05 9.90
C ASP A 331 -19.71 9.15 10.87
N ALA A 332 -20.65 9.78 11.61
CA ALA A 332 -20.33 10.89 12.51
C ALA A 332 -19.48 10.46 13.71
N ARG A 333 -19.63 9.22 14.22
CA ARG A 333 -18.83 8.71 15.36
C ARG A 333 -17.38 8.53 14.95
N LEU A 334 -17.13 7.95 13.77
CA LEU A 334 -15.77 7.78 13.25
C LEU A 334 -15.12 9.11 12.92
N LYS A 335 -15.88 10.07 12.39
CA LYS A 335 -15.38 11.44 12.17
C LYS A 335 -14.94 12.11 13.46
N GLU A 336 -15.70 11.98 14.55
CA GLU A 336 -15.30 12.52 15.86
C GLU A 336 -14.15 11.72 16.48
N MET A 337 -14.10 10.41 16.28
CA MET A 337 -12.99 9.57 16.72
C MET A 337 -11.69 9.96 16.00
N GLN A 338 -11.72 10.17 14.69
CA GLN A 338 -10.58 10.65 13.92
C GLN A 338 -10.03 11.94 14.52
N LYS A 339 -10.88 12.93 14.78
CA LYS A 339 -10.44 14.19 15.41
C LYS A 339 -9.75 13.99 16.76
N LYS A 340 -10.26 13.08 17.59
CA LYS A 340 -9.66 12.79 18.91
C LYS A 340 -8.28 12.14 18.74
N ILE A 341 -8.17 11.18 17.82
CA ILE A 341 -6.90 10.49 17.54
C ILE A 341 -5.88 11.46 16.95
N ASP A 342 -6.29 12.32 16.01
CA ASP A 342 -5.41 13.34 15.41
C ASP A 342 -4.93 14.36 16.44
N ALA A 343 -5.76 14.70 17.42
CA ALA A 343 -5.36 15.56 18.54
C ALA A 343 -4.32 14.89 19.48
N LEU A 344 -4.36 13.56 19.60
CA LEU A 344 -3.36 12.79 20.37
C LEU A 344 -2.06 12.58 19.57
N LEU A 345 -2.14 12.55 18.24
CA LEU A 345 -1.05 12.25 17.32
C LEU A 345 -0.94 13.35 16.23
N PRO A 346 -0.65 14.60 16.58
CA PRO A 346 -0.84 15.76 15.70
C PRO A 346 0.19 15.91 14.58
N GLN A 347 1.27 15.11 14.58
CA GLN A 347 2.36 15.22 13.59
C GLN A 347 2.35 14.05 12.58
N THR A 348 1.27 13.28 12.56
CA THR A 348 1.15 12.09 11.73
C THR A 348 -0.19 12.05 11.03
N ILE A 349 -0.23 11.32 9.93
CA ILE A 349 -1.47 10.86 9.33
C ILE A 349 -1.89 9.59 10.06
N ASN A 350 -3.12 9.59 10.57
CA ASN A 350 -3.65 8.49 11.35
C ASN A 350 -4.80 7.84 10.58
N THR A 351 -4.54 6.67 10.02
CA THR A 351 -5.55 5.90 9.30
C THR A 351 -6.22 4.94 10.28
N LEU A 352 -7.52 5.03 10.39
CA LEU A 352 -8.33 4.11 11.20
C LEU A 352 -8.75 2.93 10.33
N THR A 353 -8.48 1.71 10.79
CA THR A 353 -8.92 0.48 10.16
C THR A 353 -9.88 -0.24 11.09
N CYS A 354 -11.06 -0.50 10.59
CA CYS A 354 -12.13 -1.14 11.32
C CYS A 354 -11.95 -2.67 11.41
N ALA A 355 -12.48 -3.26 12.47
CA ALA A 355 -12.86 -4.65 12.45
C ALA A 355 -14.08 -4.86 11.53
N PHE A 356 -14.42 -6.08 11.20
CA PHE A 356 -15.63 -6.42 10.44
C PHE A 356 -16.91 -5.82 11.05
N ASP A 357 -17.06 -5.91 12.39
CA ASP A 357 -18.03 -5.15 13.18
C ASP A 357 -17.36 -3.91 13.76
N CYS A 358 -17.20 -2.87 12.93
CA CYS A 358 -16.47 -1.66 13.30
C CYS A 358 -17.10 -0.92 14.48
N LEU A 359 -18.41 -0.78 14.41
CA LEU A 359 -19.16 0.03 15.38
C LEU A 359 -19.43 -0.74 16.69
N GLY A 360 -19.36 -2.06 16.67
CA GLY A 360 -19.48 -2.93 17.85
C GLY A 360 -18.14 -3.39 18.43
N SER A 361 -17.05 -3.24 17.71
CA SER A 361 -15.69 -3.59 18.17
C SER A 361 -15.28 -2.80 19.40
N PRO A 362 -14.62 -3.41 20.40
CA PRO A 362 -14.07 -2.69 21.54
C PRO A 362 -12.92 -1.76 21.18
N VAL A 363 -12.23 -2.02 20.06
CA VAL A 363 -11.03 -1.32 19.64
C VAL A 363 -11.05 -0.98 18.15
N ILE A 364 -10.25 0.03 17.78
CA ILE A 364 -9.93 0.38 16.38
C ILE A 364 -8.41 0.26 16.23
N LEU A 365 -7.98 -0.32 15.12
CA LEU A 365 -6.57 -0.30 14.72
C LEU A 365 -6.25 1.06 14.09
N VAL A 366 -5.18 1.69 14.57
CA VAL A 366 -4.70 2.97 14.05
C VAL A 366 -3.30 2.77 13.48
N THR A 367 -3.16 3.05 12.19
CA THR A 367 -1.86 3.13 11.52
C THR A 367 -1.44 4.59 11.46
N SER A 368 -0.34 4.92 12.14
CA SER A 368 0.15 6.30 12.28
C SER A 368 1.51 6.45 11.62
N ALA A 369 1.64 7.35 10.66
CA ALA A 369 2.88 7.59 9.93
C ALA A 369 3.01 9.04 9.49
N SER A 370 4.23 9.48 9.14
CA SER A 370 4.47 10.76 8.48
C SER A 370 5.65 10.63 7.51
N ASP A 371 5.97 11.72 6.82
CA ASP A 371 7.18 11.83 6.01
C ASP A 371 8.49 11.52 6.78
N ARG A 372 8.50 11.73 8.10
CA ARG A 372 9.66 11.53 9.00
C ARG A 372 9.51 10.36 9.96
N GLN A 373 8.30 9.85 10.12
CA GLN A 373 8.00 8.76 11.05
C GLN A 373 7.55 7.53 10.29
N PRO A 374 8.32 6.43 10.30
CA PRO A 374 7.87 5.14 9.82
C PRO A 374 6.59 4.69 10.52
N THR A 375 5.86 3.79 9.86
CA THR A 375 4.58 3.27 10.34
C THR A 375 4.66 2.78 11.77
N GLN A 376 3.74 3.27 12.60
CA GLN A 376 3.44 2.76 13.93
C GLN A 376 2.03 2.19 13.96
N TYR A 377 1.87 1.07 14.62
CA TYR A 377 0.59 0.41 14.83
C TYR A 377 0.14 0.65 16.26
N LEU A 378 -1.05 1.22 16.40
CA LEU A 378 -1.65 1.55 17.68
C LEU A 378 -3.05 0.95 17.77
N MET A 379 -3.47 0.64 18.96
CA MET A 379 -4.81 0.20 19.28
C MET A 379 -5.51 1.29 20.08
N TYR A 380 -6.63 1.78 19.56
CA TYR A 380 -7.48 2.76 20.23
C TYR A 380 -8.67 2.06 20.86
N THR A 381 -8.84 2.15 22.18
CA THR A 381 -9.97 1.56 22.92
C THR A 381 -11.15 2.53 22.87
N GLN A 382 -12.27 2.14 22.23
CA GLN A 382 -13.40 3.02 21.99
C GLN A 382 -14.07 3.53 23.30
N ALA A 383 -14.18 2.66 24.31
CA ALA A 383 -14.87 3.01 25.57
C ALA A 383 -14.10 4.03 26.42
N SER A 384 -12.76 3.95 26.47
CA SER A 384 -11.92 4.79 27.33
C SER A 384 -11.23 5.93 26.58
N GLY A 385 -11.10 5.83 25.25
CA GLY A 385 -10.26 6.73 24.46
C GLY A 385 -8.76 6.52 24.65
N ALA A 386 -8.36 5.44 25.32
CA ALA A 386 -6.96 5.10 25.51
C ALA A 386 -6.33 4.61 24.19
N ILE A 387 -5.07 5.02 23.96
CA ILE A 387 -4.29 4.57 22.81
C ILE A 387 -3.01 3.90 23.28
N VAL A 388 -2.71 2.73 22.72
CA VAL A 388 -1.53 1.93 23.07
C VAL A 388 -0.80 1.52 21.80
N ARG A 389 0.51 1.70 21.75
CA ARG A 389 1.33 1.22 20.64
C ARG A 389 1.52 -0.30 20.76
N ILE A 390 1.23 -1.03 19.70
CA ILE A 390 1.32 -2.49 19.61
C ILE A 390 2.44 -2.96 18.68
N GLY A 391 2.99 -2.05 17.85
CA GLY A 391 4.10 -2.35 16.95
C GLY A 391 4.61 -1.12 16.23
N ALA A 392 5.74 -1.25 15.56
CA ALA A 392 6.30 -0.25 14.65
C ALA A 392 7.14 -0.92 13.56
N SER A 393 7.14 -0.37 12.34
CA SER A 393 7.96 -0.92 11.25
C SER A 393 9.46 -0.73 11.50
N HIS A 394 9.89 0.47 11.84
CA HIS A 394 11.30 0.82 12.08
C HIS A 394 11.46 1.62 13.38
N PRO A 395 11.36 0.98 14.56
CA PRO A 395 11.34 1.67 15.83
C PRO A 395 12.67 2.40 16.16
N GLY A 396 13.76 2.06 15.47
CA GLY A 396 15.06 2.73 15.62
C GLY A 396 15.16 4.09 14.91
N ILE A 397 14.25 4.42 14.01
CA ILE A 397 14.21 5.71 13.31
C ILE A 397 13.66 6.79 14.26
N LYS A 398 14.40 7.89 14.39
CA LYS A 398 14.01 9.05 15.19
C LYS A 398 13.51 10.17 14.26
N PRO A 399 12.23 10.57 14.30
CA PRO A 399 11.67 11.60 13.41
C PRO A 399 12.45 12.91 13.38
N ALA A 400 13.05 13.31 14.52
CA ALA A 400 13.83 14.54 14.62
C ALA A 400 15.13 14.53 13.79
N GLN A 401 15.61 13.35 13.39
CA GLN A 401 16.79 13.19 12.55
C GLN A 401 16.45 13.08 11.05
N MET A 402 15.17 12.98 10.70
CA MET A 402 14.71 12.80 9.33
C MET A 402 14.49 14.11 8.60
N GLY A 403 14.67 14.09 7.28
CA GLY A 403 14.38 15.19 6.37
C GLY A 403 12.88 15.46 6.25
N GLN A 404 12.51 16.69 5.95
CA GLN A 404 11.12 17.07 5.66
C GLN A 404 10.80 16.81 4.20
N ARG A 405 9.65 16.19 3.93
CA ARG A 405 9.16 15.86 2.59
C ARG A 405 7.93 16.70 2.25
N ASP A 406 8.00 17.42 1.15
CA ASP A 406 6.94 18.29 0.66
C ASP A 406 6.58 17.97 -0.79
N PHE A 407 5.35 18.28 -1.18
CA PHE A 407 4.84 18.09 -2.53
C PHE A 407 4.80 19.41 -3.30
N TYR A 408 5.31 19.40 -4.54
CA TYR A 408 5.38 20.56 -5.42
C TYR A 408 4.99 20.21 -6.85
N HIS A 409 4.96 21.24 -7.69
CA HIS A 409 4.90 21.11 -9.15
C HIS A 409 5.99 21.98 -9.78
N TYR A 410 6.55 21.53 -10.89
CA TYR A 410 7.38 22.34 -11.75
C TYR A 410 6.91 22.26 -13.20
N ALA A 411 7.22 23.29 -14.00
CA ALA A 411 6.96 23.26 -15.44
C ALA A 411 8.13 22.60 -16.15
N ALA A 412 7.85 21.56 -16.93
CA ALA A 412 8.78 21.02 -17.90
C ALA A 412 9.05 22.05 -19.02
N ARG A 413 10.10 21.85 -19.81
CA ARG A 413 10.50 22.78 -20.91
C ARG A 413 9.43 23.02 -21.95
N ASP A 414 8.49 22.08 -22.13
CA ASP A 414 7.33 22.17 -23.01
C ASP A 414 6.07 22.72 -22.32
N GLY A 415 6.19 23.10 -21.04
CA GLY A 415 5.12 23.69 -20.26
C GLY A 415 4.23 22.69 -19.50
N LEU A 416 4.45 21.37 -19.64
CA LEU A 416 3.69 20.39 -18.86
C LEU A 416 4.01 20.57 -17.36
N SER A 417 2.96 20.59 -16.52
CA SER A 417 3.10 20.63 -15.07
C SER A 417 3.43 19.23 -14.55
N ILE A 418 4.60 19.08 -13.93
CA ILE A 418 5.07 17.80 -13.39
C ILE A 418 4.98 17.82 -11.88
N PRO A 419 4.24 16.89 -11.24
CA PRO A 419 4.23 16.74 -9.79
C PRO A 419 5.58 16.21 -9.30
N VAL A 420 5.99 16.60 -8.09
CA VAL A 420 7.30 16.22 -7.54
C VAL A 420 7.27 16.22 -6.01
N TYR A 421 7.81 15.16 -5.42
CA TYR A 421 8.13 15.14 -3.99
C TYR A 421 9.57 15.58 -3.78
N VAL A 422 9.79 16.41 -2.76
CA VAL A 422 11.12 16.93 -2.42
C VAL A 422 11.38 16.66 -0.95
N THR A 423 12.45 15.93 -0.66
CA THR A 423 12.91 15.69 0.71
C THR A 423 14.14 16.52 1.00
N THR A 424 14.03 17.47 1.92
CA THR A 424 15.11 18.35 2.34
C THR A 424 15.93 17.71 3.46
N PRO A 425 17.25 17.97 3.53
CA PRO A 425 18.08 17.51 4.64
C PRO A 425 17.56 18.00 6.01
N PRO A 426 17.70 17.20 7.09
CA PRO A 426 17.33 17.65 8.43
C PRO A 426 18.23 18.80 8.92
N GLY A 427 17.72 19.61 9.84
CA GLY A 427 18.44 20.73 10.46
C GLY A 427 18.09 22.08 9.84
N LYS A 428 18.92 23.10 10.17
CA LYS A 428 18.66 24.52 9.80
C LYS A 428 19.44 24.97 8.56
N ALA A 429 20.24 24.11 7.95
CA ALA A 429 21.01 24.48 6.76
C ALA A 429 20.06 24.83 5.63
N GLN A 430 20.27 26.01 5.05
CA GLN A 430 19.59 26.40 3.80
C GLN A 430 20.55 26.10 2.66
N GLY A 431 20.04 25.52 1.56
CA GLY A 431 20.85 25.17 0.39
C GLY A 431 21.80 26.29 -0.08
N PRO A 432 22.48 26.09 -1.21
CA PRO A 432 22.29 24.97 -2.16
C PRO A 432 22.93 23.65 -1.68
N TRP A 433 22.12 22.58 -1.71
CA TRP A 433 22.56 21.24 -1.33
C TRP A 433 23.08 20.42 -2.50
N PRO A 434 23.97 19.45 -2.27
CA PRO A 434 24.14 18.36 -3.22
C PRO A 434 22.80 17.64 -3.39
N THR A 435 22.46 17.27 -4.62
CA THR A 435 21.10 16.84 -4.96
C THR A 435 21.10 15.50 -5.66
N VAL A 436 20.13 14.67 -5.34
CA VAL A 436 19.84 13.41 -6.04
C VAL A 436 18.45 13.50 -6.65
N VAL A 437 18.34 13.34 -7.97
CA VAL A 437 17.06 13.06 -8.63
C VAL A 437 16.84 11.57 -8.53
N LEU A 438 15.91 11.16 -7.68
CA LEU A 438 15.57 9.76 -7.41
C LEU A 438 14.36 9.38 -8.25
N VAL A 439 14.57 8.49 -9.23
CA VAL A 439 13.60 8.16 -10.27
C VAL A 439 12.95 6.82 -9.97
N HIS A 440 11.62 6.80 -9.91
CA HIS A 440 10.86 5.54 -9.74
C HIS A 440 10.81 4.75 -11.05
N GLY A 441 10.65 3.43 -10.93
CA GLY A 441 10.41 2.54 -12.07
C GLY A 441 9.00 2.66 -12.64
N GLY A 442 8.69 1.88 -13.64
CA GLY A 442 7.35 1.85 -14.25
C GLY A 442 7.42 1.97 -15.77
N PRO A 443 6.92 3.03 -16.42
CA PRO A 443 6.49 4.35 -15.92
C PRO A 443 5.03 4.43 -15.45
N GLY A 444 4.16 3.52 -15.88
CA GLY A 444 2.72 3.56 -15.67
C GLY A 444 2.25 3.30 -14.22
N VAL A 445 2.96 3.84 -13.25
CA VAL A 445 2.66 3.76 -11.82
C VAL A 445 2.75 5.14 -11.18
N ARG A 446 2.17 5.33 -10.01
CA ARG A 446 2.49 6.44 -9.13
C ARG A 446 3.69 6.04 -8.30
N GLY A 447 4.77 6.81 -8.39
CA GLY A 447 6.07 6.45 -7.83
C GLY A 447 6.23 6.81 -6.36
N SER A 448 5.55 7.86 -5.91
CA SER A 448 5.77 8.45 -4.58
C SER A 448 4.48 8.88 -3.89
N SER A 449 4.55 8.93 -2.56
CA SER A 449 3.51 9.47 -1.67
C SER A 449 4.15 10.27 -0.53
N TRP A 450 3.33 11.02 0.22
CA TRP A 450 3.80 11.71 1.40
C TRP A 450 3.85 10.74 2.59
N GLU A 451 4.95 10.01 2.66
CA GLU A 451 5.24 9.05 3.73
C GLU A 451 6.74 8.95 3.97
N TRP A 452 7.15 8.27 5.06
CA TRP A 452 8.54 7.95 5.29
C TRP A 452 9.02 6.96 4.21
N GLU A 453 9.96 7.42 3.39
CA GLU A 453 10.54 6.64 2.30
C GLU A 453 12.03 6.44 2.59
N GLN A 454 12.45 5.17 2.65
CA GLN A 454 13.76 4.79 3.18
C GLN A 454 14.94 5.37 2.40
N GLU A 455 14.89 5.36 1.06
CA GLU A 455 16.01 5.83 0.23
C GLU A 455 16.12 7.36 0.28
N ALA A 456 15.00 8.07 0.16
CA ALA A 456 14.99 9.53 0.24
C ALA A 456 15.43 10.01 1.63
N GLN A 457 14.97 9.37 2.70
CA GLN A 457 15.36 9.72 4.06
C GLN A 457 16.81 9.35 4.36
N PHE A 458 17.27 8.22 3.84
CA PHE A 458 18.68 7.84 3.94
C PHE A 458 19.59 8.93 3.31
N LEU A 459 19.30 9.33 2.08
CA LEU A 459 20.06 10.36 1.37
C LEU A 459 19.93 11.72 2.07
N ALA A 460 18.73 12.11 2.47
CA ALA A 460 18.50 13.39 3.14
C ALA A 460 19.28 13.51 4.45
N THR A 461 19.33 12.45 5.27
CA THR A 461 20.11 12.42 6.51
C THR A 461 21.62 12.56 6.27
N ARG A 462 22.12 12.30 5.05
CA ARG A 462 23.52 12.50 4.62
C ARG A 462 23.75 13.87 3.95
N GLY A 463 22.74 14.75 4.00
CA GLY A 463 22.84 16.12 3.54
C GLY A 463 22.49 16.34 2.06
N TYR A 464 21.87 15.36 1.40
CA TYR A 464 21.38 15.50 0.03
C TYR A 464 19.95 16.01 -0.02
N LEU A 465 19.68 16.96 -0.90
CA LEU A 465 18.32 17.22 -1.35
C LEU A 465 17.89 16.06 -2.25
N VAL A 466 16.73 15.47 -1.99
CA VAL A 466 16.19 14.39 -2.83
C VAL A 466 14.95 14.88 -3.56
N ILE A 467 14.95 14.73 -4.88
CA ILE A 467 13.87 15.17 -5.77
C ILE A 467 13.32 13.92 -6.45
N GLN A 468 12.02 13.66 -6.28
CA GLN A 468 11.33 12.49 -6.83
C GLN A 468 10.21 12.95 -7.76
N PRO A 469 10.50 13.16 -9.06
CA PRO A 469 9.50 13.56 -10.04
C PRO A 469 8.53 12.43 -10.35
N GLU A 470 7.25 12.76 -10.38
CA GLU A 470 6.21 11.97 -11.03
C GLU A 470 6.17 12.37 -12.51
N TYR A 471 7.18 11.93 -13.26
CA TYR A 471 7.40 12.33 -14.66
C TYR A 471 6.19 11.88 -15.54
N ARG A 472 6.04 12.52 -16.72
CA ARG A 472 4.93 12.17 -17.64
C ARG A 472 4.88 10.66 -17.90
N GLY A 473 3.68 10.09 -17.89
CA GLY A 473 3.45 8.64 -17.92
C GLY A 473 3.11 8.04 -16.57
N SER A 474 3.45 8.72 -15.45
CA SER A 474 3.03 8.30 -14.11
C SER A 474 1.49 8.36 -13.98
N THR A 475 0.92 7.41 -13.23
CA THR A 475 -0.52 7.38 -12.94
C THR A 475 -0.86 8.18 -11.68
N GLY A 476 -2.14 8.49 -11.49
CA GLY A 476 -2.63 9.19 -10.31
C GLY A 476 -2.71 10.71 -10.44
N PHE A 477 -2.36 11.27 -11.61
CA PHE A 477 -2.34 12.72 -11.87
C PHE A 477 -3.16 13.11 -13.11
N GLY A 478 -4.11 12.27 -13.48
CA GLY A 478 -5.00 12.46 -14.61
C GLY A 478 -4.53 11.78 -15.90
N SER A 479 -5.51 11.48 -16.75
CA SER A 479 -5.28 10.74 -18.00
C SER A 479 -4.35 11.49 -18.97
N ALA A 480 -4.42 12.83 -19.00
CA ALA A 480 -3.55 13.64 -19.86
C ALA A 480 -2.07 13.51 -19.45
N HIS A 481 -1.77 13.49 -18.16
CA HIS A 481 -0.42 13.30 -17.64
C HIS A 481 0.12 11.90 -17.99
N GLN A 482 -0.70 10.88 -17.81
CA GLN A 482 -0.34 9.50 -18.16
C GLN A 482 -0.09 9.34 -19.67
N GLN A 483 -1.02 9.83 -20.51
CA GLN A 483 -0.93 9.72 -21.97
C GLN A 483 0.24 10.53 -22.55
N ALA A 484 0.64 11.64 -21.92
CA ALA A 484 1.80 12.42 -22.32
C ALA A 484 3.11 11.62 -22.31
N GLY A 485 3.17 10.50 -21.58
CA GLY A 485 4.30 9.56 -21.57
C GLY A 485 4.29 8.54 -22.71
N TRP A 486 3.18 8.38 -23.45
CA TRP A 486 3.07 7.37 -24.49
C TRP A 486 4.05 7.62 -25.63
N LYS A 487 4.88 6.62 -25.96
CA LYS A 487 5.94 6.69 -26.96
C LYS A 487 7.01 7.75 -26.66
N GLN A 488 7.20 8.14 -25.38
CA GLN A 488 8.17 9.15 -24.94
C GLN A 488 9.33 8.58 -24.11
N TRP A 489 9.48 7.25 -24.07
CA TRP A 489 10.62 6.60 -23.40
C TRP A 489 11.95 7.06 -24.01
N GLY A 490 12.87 7.53 -23.15
CA GLY A 490 14.17 8.08 -23.59
C GLY A 490 14.06 9.44 -24.30
N GLN A 491 12.89 10.08 -24.30
CA GLN A 491 12.63 11.39 -24.93
C GLN A 491 12.12 12.37 -23.87
N ALA A 492 10.91 12.95 -24.04
CA ALA A 492 10.34 13.95 -23.13
C ALA A 492 10.24 13.47 -21.68
N MET A 493 10.12 12.17 -21.42
CA MET A 493 10.19 11.61 -20.07
C MET A 493 11.55 11.82 -19.41
N GLN A 494 12.66 11.71 -20.17
CA GLN A 494 14.01 12.03 -19.67
C GLN A 494 14.21 13.53 -19.50
N ASP A 495 13.59 14.32 -20.39
CA ASP A 495 13.62 15.78 -20.27
C ASP A 495 12.94 16.25 -18.98
N ASP A 496 11.84 15.62 -18.54
CA ASP A 496 11.20 15.92 -17.27
C ASP A 496 12.16 15.78 -16.09
N LEU A 497 12.98 14.72 -16.07
CA LEU A 497 13.96 14.49 -15.01
C LEU A 497 15.07 15.56 -15.00
N ALA A 498 15.57 15.94 -16.18
CA ALA A 498 16.56 17.01 -16.33
C ALA A 498 15.98 18.38 -15.93
N ASP A 499 14.70 18.61 -16.24
CA ASP A 499 14.00 19.84 -15.90
C ASP A 499 13.73 19.94 -14.39
N ALA A 500 13.49 18.82 -13.68
CA ALA A 500 13.42 18.78 -12.22
C ALA A 500 14.71 19.30 -11.57
N ALA A 501 15.86 18.82 -12.05
CA ALA A 501 17.17 19.29 -11.60
C ALA A 501 17.36 20.80 -11.87
N THR A 502 17.05 21.24 -13.10
CA THR A 502 17.13 22.65 -13.48
C THR A 502 16.21 23.54 -12.66
N TRP A 503 14.99 23.09 -12.40
CA TRP A 503 14.01 23.78 -11.56
C TRP A 503 14.52 23.98 -10.13
N SER A 504 15.10 22.94 -9.53
CA SER A 504 15.62 23.02 -8.15
C SER A 504 16.84 23.94 -8.03
N VAL A 505 17.69 24.02 -9.07
CA VAL A 505 18.79 25.01 -9.16
C VAL A 505 18.22 26.43 -9.23
N LYS A 506 17.20 26.66 -10.08
CA LYS A 506 16.52 27.98 -10.17
C LYS A 506 15.86 28.39 -8.85
N LYS A 507 15.40 27.44 -8.04
CA LYS A 507 14.88 27.68 -6.68
C LYS A 507 15.98 28.01 -5.67
N GLY A 508 17.26 27.86 -6.03
CA GLY A 508 18.38 28.04 -5.11
C GLY A 508 18.57 26.86 -4.13
N TRP A 509 17.90 25.74 -4.39
CA TRP A 509 17.95 24.57 -3.51
C TRP A 509 19.13 23.65 -3.85
N SER A 510 19.43 23.48 -5.12
CA SER A 510 20.47 22.56 -5.62
C SER A 510 21.73 23.29 -6.05
N ASP A 511 22.87 22.73 -5.67
CA ASP A 511 24.16 23.13 -6.21
C ASP A 511 24.33 22.56 -7.63
N PRO A 512 24.42 23.38 -8.66
CA PRO A 512 24.48 22.93 -10.05
C PRO A 512 25.72 22.06 -10.39
N GLN A 513 26.74 22.08 -9.53
CA GLN A 513 27.95 21.26 -9.70
C GLN A 513 27.88 19.92 -8.96
N ARG A 514 26.84 19.68 -8.17
CA ARG A 514 26.70 18.48 -7.33
C ARG A 514 25.32 17.86 -7.46
N ILE A 515 24.96 17.48 -8.68
CA ILE A 515 23.69 16.81 -8.98
C ILE A 515 23.98 15.40 -9.49
N ALA A 516 23.29 14.43 -8.93
CA ALA A 516 23.31 13.03 -9.37
C ALA A 516 21.88 12.57 -9.72
N ILE A 517 21.79 11.51 -10.50
CA ILE A 517 20.54 10.78 -10.77
C ILE A 517 20.70 9.35 -10.26
N MET A 518 19.66 8.82 -9.66
CA MET A 518 19.56 7.46 -9.13
C MET A 518 18.18 6.89 -9.43
N GLY A 519 18.06 5.59 -9.66
CA GLY A 519 16.79 4.93 -9.89
C GLY A 519 16.98 3.46 -10.22
N ALA A 520 15.86 2.76 -10.37
CA ALA A 520 15.83 1.35 -10.75
C ALA A 520 14.74 1.11 -11.80
N SER A 521 14.96 0.11 -12.69
CA SER A 521 14.08 -0.30 -13.78
C SER A 521 14.00 0.74 -14.89
N TYR A 522 13.07 1.68 -14.86
CA TYR A 522 12.95 2.71 -15.90
C TYR A 522 14.07 3.75 -15.83
#